data_5d5a63a857e34e69e80e5b4ba59446d0
#
_entry.id   5d5a63a857e34e69e80e5b4ba59446d0
#
_cell.length_a   1.000
_cell.length_b   1.000
_cell.length_c   1.000
_cell.angle_alpha   90.00
_cell.angle_beta   90.00
_cell.angle_gamma   90.00
#
_symmetry.space_group_name_H-M   'P 1'
#
loop_
_entity.id
_entity.type
_entity.pdbx_description
1 polymer ?
#
loop_
_entity_poly.entity_id
_entity_poly.type
_entity_poly.pdbx_seq_one_letter_code
_entity_poly.pdbx_strand_id
1 'polypeptide(L)'
;MRLGRASDGGAGQSGPAIELEPANWEPLERRIGSRCGEFMWMYRVGGLEHYKHIDTRRYLILDAKGRSYVRRGGDLVRANFRKEFRRVVEAVHARHIG
;
A
#
# COMPACT_ATOMS: atom_id res chain seq x y z
N MET A 1 3.33 -9.96 -32.20
CA MET A 1 3.43 -10.12 -31.93
C MET A 1 3.28 -10.16 -31.31
N ARG A 2 3.28 -10.03 -31.05
CA ARG A 2 3.18 -10.19 -30.29
C ARG A 2 3.38 -10.30 -29.59
N LEU A 3 3.39 -10.14 -29.49
CA LEU A 3 3.63 -10.44 -28.76
C LEU A 3 4.00 -10.46 -28.07
N GLY A 4 4.02 -10.42 -28.15
CA GLY A 4 4.32 -10.61 -27.38
C GLY A 4 4.54 -10.50 -26.65
N ARG A 5 4.40 -10.51 -26.53
CA ARG A 5 4.55 -10.66 -25.90
C ARG A 5 4.91 -10.65 -25.16
N ALA A 6 4.93 -10.57 -25.31
CA ALA A 6 5.28 -10.81 -24.55
C ALA A 6 5.56 -10.87 -23.82
N SER A 7 5.46 -10.75 -23.98
CA SER A 7 5.76 -11.04 -23.40
C SER A 7 5.99 -11.20 -22.73
N ASP A 8 5.96 -11.11 -22.90
CA ASP A 8 6.23 -11.44 -22.33
C ASP A 8 6.66 -11.53 -21.64
N GLY A 9 6.69 -11.51 -21.79
CA GLY A 9 7.15 -11.68 -21.18
C GLY A 9 7.48 -11.71 -20.37
N GLY A 10 7.54 -11.64 -20.26
CA GLY A 10 7.91 -11.72 -19.55
C GLY A 10 8.05 -12.01 -18.78
N ALA A 11 7.71 -12.12 -19.19
CA ALA A 11 7.94 -12.84 -18.46
C ALA A 11 8.60 -13.09 -17.58
N GLY A 12 9.22 -13.50 -17.83
CA GLY A 12 9.95 -13.75 -16.78
C GLY A 12 9.68 -12.92 -15.69
N GLN A 13 9.05 -12.03 -15.79
CA GLN A 13 8.86 -11.34 -14.74
C GLN A 13 8.22 -11.99 -13.80
N SER A 14 8.69 -11.96 -12.75
CA SER A 14 8.13 -12.57 -11.73
C SER A 14 7.34 -11.62 -10.99
N GLY A 15 6.29 -11.87 -10.56
CA GLY A 15 5.46 -11.04 -9.75
C GLY A 15 4.58 -10.10 -10.53
N PRO A 16 3.61 -9.50 -9.90
CA PRO A 16 2.64 -8.63 -10.56
C PRO A 16 3.26 -7.31 -10.93
N ALA A 17 2.73 -6.70 -11.96
CA ALA A 17 3.19 -5.40 -12.40
C ALA A 17 2.78 -4.33 -11.41
N ILE A 18 3.56 -3.28 -11.36
CA ILE A 18 3.22 -2.13 -10.53
C ILE A 18 2.31 -1.22 -11.34
N GLU A 19 1.19 -0.85 -10.75
CA GLU A 19 0.23 0.02 -11.39
C GLU A 19 0.32 1.40 -10.77
N LEU A 20 0.60 2.39 -11.57
CA LEU A 20 0.76 3.76 -11.08
C LEU A 20 -0.49 4.59 -11.19
N GLU A 21 -1.56 4.04 -11.74
CA GLU A 21 -2.86 4.72 -11.87
C GLU A 21 -3.88 3.73 -12.35
N PRO A 22 -5.15 4.02 -12.14
CA PRO A 22 -5.64 5.19 -11.42
C PRO A 22 -5.57 4.96 -9.91
N ALA A 23 -5.51 6.04 -9.16
CA ALA A 23 -5.51 5.94 -7.71
C ALA A 23 -6.84 5.36 -7.26
N ASN A 24 -6.79 4.54 -6.23
CA ASN A 24 -7.99 3.97 -5.65
C ASN A 24 -8.00 4.27 -4.16
N TRP A 25 -8.86 5.19 -3.76
CA TRP A 25 -8.93 5.62 -2.37
C TRP A 25 -10.01 4.89 -1.57
N GLU A 26 -10.85 4.12 -2.25
CA GLU A 26 -12.00 3.49 -1.59
C GLU A 26 -11.66 2.62 -0.38
N PRO A 27 -10.66 1.74 -0.45
CA PRO A 27 -10.37 0.92 0.72
C PRO A 27 -9.98 1.74 1.93
N LEU A 28 -9.22 2.81 1.70
CA LEU A 28 -8.77 3.66 2.79
C LEU A 28 -9.91 4.51 3.32
N GLU A 29 -10.71 5.07 2.43
CA GLU A 29 -11.83 5.89 2.84
C GLU A 29 -12.82 5.12 3.69
N ARG A 30 -13.03 3.86 3.38
CA ARG A 30 -13.95 3.06 4.17
C ARG A 30 -13.43 2.83 5.58
N ARG A 31 -12.12 2.87 5.76
CA ARG A 31 -11.53 2.65 7.06
C ARG A 31 -11.42 3.92 7.89
N ILE A 32 -11.01 5.03 7.29
CA ILE A 32 -10.69 6.21 8.07
C ILE A 32 -11.38 7.48 7.60
N GLY A 33 -12.26 7.37 6.61
CA GLY A 33 -13.05 8.52 6.18
C GLY A 33 -12.18 9.69 5.74
N SER A 34 -12.47 10.86 6.22
CA SER A 34 -11.78 12.06 5.77
C SER A 34 -10.29 12.08 6.15
N ARG A 35 -9.86 11.23 7.06
CA ARG A 35 -8.44 11.16 7.40
C ARG A 35 -7.60 10.63 6.26
N CYS A 36 -8.22 10.12 5.18
CA CYS A 36 -7.45 9.68 4.04
C CYS A 36 -6.64 10.84 3.43
N GLY A 37 -7.03 12.09 3.74
CA GLY A 37 -6.24 13.24 3.33
C GLY A 37 -4.85 13.32 3.93
N GLU A 38 -4.58 12.50 4.96
CA GLU A 38 -3.24 12.43 5.55
C GLU A 38 -2.30 11.56 4.74
N PHE A 39 -2.81 10.94 3.66
CA PHE A 39 -2.05 10.00 2.87
C PHE A 39 -1.97 10.38 1.41
N MET A 40 -0.99 9.77 0.73
CA MET A 40 -0.89 9.84 -0.72
C MET A 40 -1.02 8.43 -1.24
N TRP A 41 -1.81 8.26 -2.30
CA TRP A 41 -1.87 6.96 -2.96
C TRP A 41 -0.65 6.86 -3.86
N MET A 42 0.17 5.84 -3.65
CA MET A 42 1.44 5.73 -4.36
C MET A 42 1.39 4.79 -5.56
N TYR A 43 0.86 3.58 -5.36
CA TYR A 43 0.77 2.62 -6.44
C TYR A 43 0.02 1.38 -5.97
N ARG A 44 -0.23 0.49 -6.91
CA ARG A 44 -0.90 -0.78 -6.62
C ARG A 44 -0.06 -1.91 -7.17
N VAL A 45 0.09 -2.96 -6.40
CA VAL A 45 0.80 -4.17 -6.83
C VAL A 45 0.01 -5.36 -6.35
N GLY A 46 -0.35 -6.25 -7.27
CA GLY A 46 -1.06 -7.46 -6.88
C GLY A 46 -2.35 -7.20 -6.15
N GLY A 47 -3.07 -6.16 -6.55
CA GLY A 47 -4.34 -5.84 -5.91
C GLY A 47 -4.20 -5.14 -4.57
N LEU A 48 -2.98 -4.79 -4.17
CA LEU A 48 -2.75 -4.12 -2.90
C LEU A 48 -2.43 -2.65 -3.13
N GLU A 49 -3.26 -1.79 -2.54
CA GLU A 49 -3.08 -0.35 -2.65
C GLU A 49 -2.04 0.10 -1.63
N HIS A 50 -1.08 0.87 -2.09
CA HIS A 50 -0.02 1.36 -1.21
C HIS A 50 -0.22 2.84 -0.96
N TYR A 51 -0.48 3.21 0.29
CA TYR A 51 -0.68 4.59 0.69
C TYR A 51 0.49 5.02 1.58
N LYS A 52 1.00 6.22 1.35
CA LYS A 52 2.13 6.72 2.12
C LYS A 52 1.66 7.88 2.97
N HIS A 53 1.92 7.83 4.27
CA HIS A 53 1.51 8.92 5.14
C HIS A 53 2.38 10.13 4.85
N ILE A 54 1.76 11.29 4.71
CA ILE A 54 2.47 12.50 4.30
C ILE A 54 3.56 12.90 5.29
N ASP A 55 3.26 12.82 6.57
CA ASP A 55 4.19 13.26 7.60
C ASP A 55 5.23 12.23 7.98
N THR A 56 4.80 10.99 8.20
CA THR A 56 5.73 9.96 8.68
C THR A 56 6.47 9.27 7.56
N ARG A 57 5.94 9.34 6.34
CA ARG A 57 6.48 8.67 5.17
C ARG A 57 6.39 7.16 5.28
N ARG A 58 5.61 6.65 6.21
CA ARG A 58 5.43 5.22 6.34
C ARG A 58 4.27 4.76 5.48
N TYR A 59 4.31 3.49 5.09
CA TYR A 59 3.32 2.95 4.18
C TYR A 59 2.24 2.16 4.90
N LEU A 60 1.02 2.31 4.41
CA LEU A 60 -0.13 1.51 4.84
C LEU A 60 -0.61 0.79 3.61
N ILE A 61 -0.70 -0.53 3.67
CA ILE A 61 -1.01 -1.37 2.51
C ILE A 61 -2.35 -2.05 2.73
N LEU A 62 -3.29 -1.82 1.82
CA LEU A 62 -4.63 -2.38 1.94
C LEU A 62 -5.06 -3.11 0.68
N ASP A 63 -5.84 -4.19 0.86
CA ASP A 63 -6.44 -4.84 -0.29
C ASP A 63 -7.79 -4.17 -0.59
N ALA A 64 -8.50 -4.65 -1.59
CA ALA A 64 -9.75 -4.03 -2.01
C ALA A 64 -10.83 -4.05 -0.93
N LYS A 65 -10.71 -4.95 0.03
CA LYS A 65 -11.67 -5.04 1.12
C LYS A 65 -11.24 -4.23 2.33
N GLY A 66 -10.11 -3.53 2.26
CA GLY A 66 -9.64 -2.72 3.35
C GLY A 66 -8.86 -3.48 4.40
N ARG A 67 -8.50 -4.74 4.13
CA ARG A 67 -7.67 -5.50 5.05
C ARG A 67 -6.23 -5.05 4.90
N SER A 68 -5.51 -4.96 6.00
CA SER A 68 -4.16 -4.42 5.95
C SER A 68 -3.09 -5.50 5.94
N TYR A 69 -1.94 -5.11 5.40
CA TYR A 69 -0.81 -6.01 5.28
C TYR A 69 0.46 -5.29 5.71
N VAL A 70 1.44 -6.05 6.15
CA VAL A 70 2.73 -5.48 6.53
C VAL A 70 3.82 -6.37 5.93
N ARG A 71 4.93 -5.75 5.58
CA ARG A 71 6.03 -6.48 4.98
C ARG A 71 6.90 -7.07 6.08
N ARG A 72 7.12 -8.38 6.02
CA ARG A 72 7.97 -9.06 6.97
C ARG A 72 8.87 -10.02 6.23
N GLY A 73 10.18 -9.81 6.34
CA GLY A 73 11.12 -10.70 5.71
C GLY A 73 10.93 -10.82 4.20
N GLY A 74 10.50 -9.77 3.58
CA GLY A 74 10.29 -9.81 2.14
C GLY A 74 8.88 -10.20 1.71
N ASP A 75 8.09 -10.73 2.64
CA ASP A 75 6.73 -11.14 2.32
C ASP A 75 5.71 -10.17 2.89
N LEU A 76 4.54 -10.13 2.28
CA LEU A 76 3.43 -9.35 2.81
C LEU A 76 2.52 -10.28 3.57
N VAL A 77 2.27 -9.97 4.83
CA VAL A 77 1.39 -10.79 5.66
C VAL A 77 0.25 -9.96 6.20
N ARG A 78 -0.87 -10.61 6.47
CA ARG A 78 -2.02 -9.91 7.01
C ARG A 78 -1.68 -9.33 8.37
N ALA A 79 -2.21 -8.16 8.62
CA ALA A 79 -1.94 -7.48 9.88
C ALA A 79 -3.22 -6.81 10.36
N ASN A 80 -3.29 -6.53 11.64
CA ASN A 80 -4.44 -5.86 12.21
C ASN A 80 -4.43 -4.40 11.75
N PHE A 81 -5.54 -3.95 11.15
CA PHE A 81 -5.59 -2.61 10.59
C PHE A 81 -5.32 -1.55 11.65
N ARG A 82 -5.95 -1.68 12.80
CA ARG A 82 -5.81 -0.67 13.83
C ARG A 82 -4.36 -0.52 14.29
N LYS A 83 -3.69 -1.65 14.44
CA LYS A 83 -2.28 -1.63 14.81
C LYS A 83 -1.43 -0.99 13.72
N GLU A 84 -1.67 -1.37 12.48
CA GLU A 84 -0.89 -0.81 11.38
C GLU A 84 -1.14 0.67 11.20
N PHE A 85 -2.37 1.09 11.33
CA PHE A 85 -2.70 2.49 11.20
C PHE A 85 -1.98 3.29 12.29
N ARG A 86 -2.02 2.80 13.51
CA ARG A 86 -1.34 3.49 14.61
C ARG A 86 0.16 3.56 14.38
N ARG A 87 0.76 2.47 13.94
CA ARG A 87 2.19 2.45 13.67
C ARG A 87 2.56 3.50 12.63
N VAL A 88 1.73 3.62 11.61
CA VAL A 88 2.02 4.53 10.52
C VAL A 88 1.88 5.99 10.97
N VAL A 89 0.79 6.33 11.64
CA VAL A 89 0.53 7.73 11.96
C VAL A 89 1.28 8.22 13.18
N GLU A 90 1.63 7.36 14.11
CA GLU A 90 2.27 7.79 15.34
C GLU A 90 3.79 7.80 15.30
N ALA A 91 4.36 7.43 14.17
CA ALA A 91 5.82 7.39 14.06
C ALA A 91 6.45 8.76 14.29
N VAL A 92 5.80 9.81 13.85
CA VAL A 92 6.33 11.15 14.05
C VAL A 92 6.35 11.48 15.54
N HIS A 93 5.29 11.09 16.24
CA HIS A 93 5.21 11.30 17.66
C HIS A 93 6.36 10.64 18.38
N ALA A 94 6.63 9.41 18.07
CA ALA A 94 7.72 8.69 18.70
C ALA A 94 9.05 9.39 18.49
N ARG A 95 9.26 9.94 17.32
CA ARG A 95 10.51 10.61 17.06
C ARG A 95 10.64 11.91 17.81
N HIS A 96 9.53 12.58 18.03
CA HIS A 96 9.57 13.81 18.76
C HIS A 96 9.95 13.61 20.22
N ILE A 97 9.53 12.54 20.77
CA ILE A 97 9.81 12.24 22.15
C ILE A 97 11.24 11.78 22.33
N GLY A 98 11.74 11.07 21.41
CA GLY A 98 13.07 10.48 21.51
C GLY A 98 14.22 11.46 21.25
#